data_89b666ebb94c16e3aad70e82a29f8e43
#
_entry.id   89b666ebb94c16e3aad70e82a29f8e43
#
_cell.length_a   1.000
_cell.length_b   1.000
_cell.length_c   1.000
_cell.angle_alpha   90.00
_cell.angle_beta   90.00
_cell.angle_gamma   90.00
#
_symmetry.space_group_name_H-M   'P 1'
#
loop_
_entity.id
_entity.type
_entity.pdbx_description
1 polymer ?
#
loop_
_entity_poly.entity_id
_entity_poly.type
_entity_poly.pdbx_seq_one_letter_code
_entity_poly.pdbx_strand_id
1 'polypeptide(L)'
;FVVMGVAGIGKSTVVKHIMLSEYMKGTKILCIDPESEYKDMCRNLNGSWLNAGGGKNGRSNLLQIRPAPRDDEDETDKLYTDEGNGMSDMALHIKTLEIIFSLYLPSLTDMQKAVLKQTVIELYNQFGIFWDTDIRQLKAADFPIMEDLHSLIETKAEANPDNPVFRDLAMLLYDAAKGSDSFLWNGHSTLEADSHFVCLDTHSLQNAADNIKRTQYFNLLTWCWEQMSNNRGERVLLVCDEAYLMIDPQVPQSLAFLRN
;
A
#
# COMPACT_ATOMS: atom_id res chain seq x y z
N PHE A 1 -7.58 -10.27 -16.44
CA PHE A 1 -7.91 -11.71 -16.46
C PHE A 1 -8.41 -12.12 -15.07
N VAL A 2 -9.61 -12.73 -15.01
CA VAL A 2 -10.23 -13.14 -13.74
C VAL A 2 -10.49 -14.64 -13.79
N VAL A 3 -10.07 -15.38 -12.75
CA VAL A 3 -10.37 -16.81 -12.55
C VAL A 3 -11.42 -16.92 -11.45
N MET A 4 -12.60 -17.42 -11.80
CA MET A 4 -13.68 -17.64 -10.86
C MET A 4 -14.03 -19.12 -10.78
N GLY A 5 -14.51 -19.55 -9.61
CA GLY A 5 -14.99 -20.92 -9.40
C GLY A 5 -15.22 -21.21 -7.93
N VAL A 6 -15.93 -22.30 -7.63
CA VAL A 6 -16.17 -22.77 -6.26
C VAL A 6 -14.85 -23.25 -5.62
N ALA A 7 -14.77 -23.29 -4.30
CA ALA A 7 -13.61 -23.85 -3.62
C ALA A 7 -13.36 -25.32 -4.04
N GLY A 8 -12.09 -25.70 -4.18
CA GLY A 8 -11.67 -27.08 -4.48
C GLY A 8 -11.69 -27.51 -5.95
N ILE A 9 -12.11 -26.64 -6.91
CA ILE A 9 -12.15 -27.02 -8.35
C ILE A 9 -10.84 -26.76 -9.10
N GLY A 10 -9.75 -26.41 -8.42
CA GLY A 10 -8.43 -26.25 -9.04
C GLY A 10 -8.12 -24.85 -9.56
N LYS A 11 -8.78 -23.78 -9.08
CA LYS A 11 -8.47 -22.38 -9.43
C LYS A 11 -6.99 -22.06 -9.25
N SER A 12 -6.46 -22.30 -8.06
CA SER A 12 -5.04 -22.03 -7.73
C SER A 12 -4.09 -22.88 -8.59
N THR A 13 -4.49 -24.09 -8.98
CA THR A 13 -3.70 -24.91 -9.91
C THR A 13 -3.58 -24.24 -11.27
N VAL A 14 -4.69 -23.72 -11.82
CA VAL A 14 -4.68 -23.00 -13.11
C VAL A 14 -3.82 -21.72 -12.99
N VAL A 15 -3.97 -20.97 -11.91
CA VAL A 15 -3.18 -19.77 -11.66
C VAL A 15 -1.69 -20.11 -11.56
N LYS A 16 -1.31 -21.17 -10.84
CA LYS A 16 0.09 -21.66 -10.76
C LYS A 16 0.66 -22.02 -12.13
N HIS A 17 -0.13 -22.66 -12.99
CA HIS A 17 0.31 -22.98 -14.36
C HIS A 17 0.53 -21.72 -15.21
N ILE A 18 -0.34 -20.72 -15.09
CA ILE A 18 -0.17 -19.42 -15.76
C ILE A 18 1.09 -18.72 -15.26
N MET A 19 1.27 -18.62 -13.93
CA MET A 19 2.45 -18.01 -13.33
C MET A 19 3.74 -18.68 -13.80
N LEU A 20 3.78 -20.02 -13.79
CA LEU A 20 4.94 -20.78 -14.24
C LEU A 20 5.22 -20.55 -15.73
N SER A 21 4.18 -20.58 -16.57
CA SER A 21 4.33 -20.34 -18.01
C SER A 21 4.86 -18.95 -18.32
N GLU A 22 4.38 -17.92 -17.62
CA GLU A 22 4.87 -16.56 -17.80
C GLU A 22 6.28 -16.37 -17.23
N TYR A 23 6.57 -16.95 -16.06
CA TYR A 23 7.91 -16.94 -15.48
C TYR A 23 8.97 -17.54 -16.42
N MET A 24 8.67 -18.66 -17.08
CA MET A 24 9.55 -19.29 -18.06
C MET A 24 9.79 -18.42 -19.32
N LYS A 25 8.92 -17.47 -19.61
CA LYS A 25 9.07 -16.47 -20.69
C LYS A 25 9.87 -15.22 -20.23
N GLY A 26 10.36 -15.19 -18.99
CA GLY A 26 11.07 -14.08 -18.42
C GLY A 26 10.17 -12.97 -17.86
N THR A 27 8.88 -13.25 -17.63
CA THR A 27 7.96 -12.31 -16.98
C THR A 27 8.19 -12.31 -15.48
N LYS A 28 8.36 -11.14 -14.86
CA LYS A 28 8.41 -10.99 -13.39
C LYS A 28 7.05 -11.28 -12.79
N ILE A 29 7.03 -12.05 -11.71
CA ILE A 29 5.78 -12.41 -11.02
C ILE A 29 5.72 -11.69 -9.69
N LEU A 30 4.64 -10.95 -9.48
CA LEU A 30 4.25 -10.38 -8.18
C LEU A 30 2.96 -11.08 -7.76
N CYS A 31 2.94 -11.67 -6.56
CA CYS A 31 1.78 -12.40 -6.06
C CYS A 31 1.41 -11.91 -4.67
N ILE A 32 0.14 -11.54 -4.44
CA ILE A 32 -0.41 -11.30 -3.12
C ILE A 32 -1.20 -12.56 -2.73
N ASP A 33 -0.76 -13.23 -1.65
CA ASP A 33 -1.14 -14.59 -1.26
C ASP A 33 -1.73 -14.62 0.16
N PRO A 34 -3.05 -14.47 0.32
CA PRO A 34 -3.70 -14.54 1.64
C PRO A 34 -3.79 -15.95 2.22
N GLU A 35 -3.75 -16.97 1.39
CA GLU A 35 -3.93 -18.37 1.81
C GLU A 35 -2.60 -19.15 1.92
N SER A 36 -1.45 -18.51 1.66
CA SER A 36 -0.11 -19.15 1.65
C SER A 36 0.01 -20.33 0.66
N GLU A 37 -0.72 -20.26 -0.46
CA GLU A 37 -0.76 -21.32 -1.45
C GLU A 37 0.43 -21.33 -2.42
N TYR A 38 1.11 -20.18 -2.60
CA TYR A 38 2.17 -20.01 -3.60
C TYR A 38 3.58 -20.07 -3.02
N LYS A 39 3.72 -20.24 -1.70
CA LYS A 39 4.99 -20.25 -0.98
C LYS A 39 6.00 -21.26 -1.53
N ASP A 40 5.58 -22.52 -1.67
CA ASP A 40 6.49 -23.59 -2.13
C ASP A 40 6.90 -23.36 -3.61
N MET A 41 5.98 -22.92 -4.43
CA MET A 41 6.27 -22.56 -5.81
C MET A 41 7.29 -21.41 -5.89
N CYS A 42 7.08 -20.35 -5.11
CA CYS A 42 7.99 -19.21 -5.04
C CYS A 42 9.39 -19.66 -4.63
N ARG A 43 9.53 -20.47 -3.59
CA ARG A 43 10.81 -20.98 -3.10
C ARG A 43 11.51 -21.90 -4.09
N ASN A 44 10.77 -22.80 -4.74
CA ASN A 44 11.33 -23.72 -5.74
C ASN A 44 11.83 -22.99 -6.99
N LEU A 45 11.33 -21.81 -7.27
CA LEU A 45 11.78 -20.93 -8.35
C LEU A 45 12.83 -19.89 -7.91
N ASN A 46 13.42 -20.07 -6.72
CA ASN A 46 14.37 -19.12 -6.10
C ASN A 46 13.79 -17.70 -5.97
N GLY A 47 12.49 -17.59 -5.74
CA GLY A 47 11.79 -16.34 -5.53
C GLY A 47 11.90 -15.83 -4.09
N SER A 48 11.54 -14.57 -3.89
CA SER A 48 11.42 -13.92 -2.58
C SER A 48 10.03 -14.16 -2.01
N TRP A 49 9.93 -15.03 -1.01
CA TRP A 49 8.72 -15.17 -0.21
C TRP A 49 8.83 -14.27 1.02
N LEU A 50 7.92 -13.31 1.13
CA LEU A 50 7.89 -12.30 2.18
C LEU A 50 6.60 -12.45 2.99
N ASN A 51 6.72 -12.56 4.33
CA ASN A 51 5.55 -12.42 5.19
C ASN A 51 5.16 -10.94 5.25
N ALA A 52 4.20 -10.55 4.42
CA ALA A 52 3.71 -9.18 4.31
C ALA A 52 2.59 -8.85 5.33
N GLY A 53 2.38 -9.72 6.30
CA GLY A 53 1.51 -9.49 7.45
C GLY A 53 2.17 -8.73 8.59
N GLY A 54 3.25 -7.96 8.32
CA GLY A 54 3.89 -7.07 9.28
C GLY A 54 5.16 -7.62 9.93
N GLY A 55 5.64 -6.92 10.97
CA GLY A 55 6.84 -7.29 11.72
C GLY A 55 8.15 -6.85 11.07
N LYS A 56 9.27 -7.51 11.42
CA LYS A 56 10.62 -7.05 11.03
C LYS A 56 10.88 -7.06 9.51
N ASN A 57 10.30 -8.01 8.77
CA ASN A 57 10.62 -8.26 7.37
C ASN A 57 9.41 -8.06 6.43
N GLY A 58 8.25 -7.68 6.98
CA GLY A 58 7.00 -7.56 6.21
C GLY A 58 6.26 -6.26 6.45
N ARG A 59 6.92 -5.27 7.04
CA ARG A 59 6.32 -3.98 7.32
C ARG A 59 6.27 -3.13 6.05
N SER A 60 5.15 -2.48 5.86
CA SER A 60 4.94 -1.52 4.78
C SER A 60 4.39 -0.21 5.35
N ASN A 61 5.25 0.80 5.46
CA ASN A 61 4.90 2.12 5.98
C ASN A 61 3.83 2.77 5.09
N LEU A 62 2.67 3.09 5.68
CA LEU A 62 1.58 3.77 4.97
C LEU A 62 1.96 5.18 4.52
N LEU A 63 2.84 5.84 5.26
CA LEU A 63 3.24 7.22 5.02
C LEU A 63 4.47 7.34 4.09
N GLN A 64 5.02 6.24 3.60
CA GLN A 64 6.07 6.27 2.60
C GLN A 64 5.48 6.62 1.23
N ILE A 65 5.83 7.80 0.70
CA ILE A 65 5.42 8.21 -0.64
C ILE A 65 6.11 7.31 -1.67
N ARG A 66 5.31 6.77 -2.59
CA ARG A 66 5.81 5.94 -3.69
C ARG A 66 5.84 6.77 -4.96
N PRO A 67 6.94 6.75 -5.72
CA PRO A 67 7.04 7.50 -6.95
C PRO A 67 6.01 7.02 -7.97
N ALA A 68 5.35 7.97 -8.64
CA ALA A 68 4.47 7.67 -9.75
C ALA A 68 5.27 7.27 -11.01
N PRO A 69 4.65 6.49 -11.92
CA PRO A 69 5.25 6.20 -13.23
C PRO A 69 5.53 7.51 -13.99
N ARG A 70 6.70 7.60 -14.64
CA ARG A 70 7.03 8.71 -15.55
C ARG A 70 7.12 8.19 -16.97
N ASP A 71 6.70 8.96 -17.97
CA ASP A 71 6.95 8.65 -19.38
C ASP A 71 8.39 9.01 -19.74
N ASP A 72 9.16 8.01 -20.21
CA ASP A 72 10.54 8.19 -20.66
C ASP A 72 10.66 9.01 -21.96
N GLU A 73 9.55 9.27 -22.66
CA GLU A 73 9.53 9.99 -23.92
C GLU A 73 9.48 11.52 -23.77
N ASP A 74 9.20 12.02 -22.57
CA ASP A 74 9.25 13.46 -22.30
C ASP A 74 10.60 13.83 -21.69
N GLU A 75 11.50 14.42 -22.47
CA GLU A 75 12.78 15.03 -22.02
C GLU A 75 12.59 16.11 -20.93
N THR A 76 11.37 16.40 -20.57
CA THR A 76 11.00 17.29 -19.48
C THR A 76 10.45 16.47 -18.34
N ASP A 77 11.23 16.04 -17.41
CA ASP A 77 10.92 15.47 -16.06
C ASP A 77 9.46 15.61 -15.53
N LYS A 78 8.47 15.57 -16.43
CA LYS A 78 7.07 15.70 -16.08
C LYS A 78 6.56 14.36 -15.58
N LEU A 79 6.05 14.35 -14.36
CA LEU A 79 5.22 13.28 -13.84
C LEU A 79 4.16 12.86 -14.86
N TYR A 80 3.98 11.55 -15.03
CA TYR A 80 2.84 11.02 -15.75
C TYR A 80 1.57 11.58 -15.09
N THR A 81 0.96 12.51 -15.76
CA THR A 81 -0.28 13.11 -15.31
C THR A 81 -1.29 12.87 -16.39
N ASP A 82 -2.38 12.26 -16.00
CA ASP A 82 -3.56 12.28 -16.81
C ASP A 82 -3.84 13.75 -17.19
N GLU A 83 -3.79 14.07 -18.50
CA GLU A 83 -4.11 15.39 -19.06
C GLU A 83 -3.22 16.59 -18.67
N GLY A 84 -1.97 16.41 -18.31
CA GLY A 84 -1.02 17.52 -18.15
C GLY A 84 -1.23 18.39 -16.91
N ASN A 85 -1.96 17.93 -15.92
CA ASN A 85 -2.23 18.68 -14.69
C ASN A 85 -1.15 18.60 -13.60
N GLY A 86 0.04 18.07 -13.88
CA GLY A 86 1.22 18.17 -13.04
C GLY A 86 1.02 17.78 -11.56
N MET A 87 0.30 16.68 -11.28
CA MET A 87 0.18 16.22 -9.89
C MET A 87 1.49 15.64 -9.41
N SER A 88 2.01 16.17 -8.30
CA SER A 88 3.23 15.65 -7.66
C SER A 88 3.02 14.25 -7.07
N ASP A 89 4.11 13.50 -6.89
CA ASP A 89 4.09 12.19 -6.20
C ASP A 89 3.39 12.30 -4.84
N MET A 90 3.64 13.37 -4.10
CA MET A 90 2.96 13.66 -2.83
C MET A 90 1.45 13.82 -3.01
N ALA A 91 0.99 14.52 -4.04
CA ALA A 91 -0.44 14.74 -4.27
C ALA A 91 -1.18 13.43 -4.60
N LEU A 92 -0.57 12.56 -5.39
CA LEU A 92 -1.09 11.22 -5.70
C LEU A 92 -1.10 10.34 -4.44
N HIS A 93 -0.04 10.39 -3.65
CA HIS A 93 0.04 9.63 -2.41
C HIS A 93 -1.01 10.08 -1.39
N ILE A 94 -1.28 11.39 -1.25
CA ILE A 94 -2.36 11.88 -0.38
C ILE A 94 -3.72 11.30 -0.78
N LYS A 95 -4.03 11.20 -2.09
CA LYS A 95 -5.25 10.54 -2.56
C LYS A 95 -5.27 9.05 -2.21
N THR A 96 -4.14 8.37 -2.32
CA THR A 96 -3.99 6.98 -1.91
C THR A 96 -4.22 6.82 -0.39
N LEU A 97 -3.69 7.72 0.42
CA LEU A 97 -3.90 7.73 1.88
C LEU A 97 -5.37 7.97 2.25
N GLU A 98 -6.09 8.80 1.50
CA GLU A 98 -7.54 8.97 1.71
C GLU A 98 -8.31 7.64 1.55
N ILE A 99 -7.91 6.82 0.58
CA ILE A 99 -8.48 5.47 0.41
C ILE A 99 -8.06 4.56 1.56
N ILE A 100 -6.77 4.52 1.90
CA ILE A 100 -6.21 3.70 2.97
C ILE A 100 -6.91 3.99 4.29
N PHE A 101 -7.01 5.25 4.71
CA PHE A 101 -7.69 5.63 5.95
C PHE A 101 -9.19 5.36 5.91
N SER A 102 -9.83 5.46 4.74
CA SER A 102 -11.24 5.10 4.59
C SER A 102 -11.49 3.59 4.70
N LEU A 103 -10.55 2.76 4.27
CA LEU A 103 -10.59 1.31 4.46
C LEU A 103 -10.32 0.91 5.91
N TYR A 104 -9.32 1.55 6.54
CA TYR A 104 -8.93 1.24 7.91
C TYR A 104 -9.98 1.71 8.93
N LEU A 105 -10.48 2.93 8.76
CA LEU A 105 -11.43 3.59 9.66
C LEU A 105 -12.69 4.00 8.87
N PRO A 106 -13.56 3.06 8.51
CA PRO A 106 -14.73 3.36 7.67
C PRO A 106 -15.75 4.31 8.32
N SER A 107 -15.66 4.52 9.63
CA SER A 107 -16.53 5.43 10.38
C SER A 107 -16.04 6.88 10.43
N LEU A 108 -14.91 7.23 9.78
CA LEU A 108 -14.42 8.61 9.76
C LEU A 108 -15.46 9.55 9.13
N THR A 109 -15.76 10.62 9.85
CA THR A 109 -16.59 11.72 9.32
C THR A 109 -15.81 12.54 8.29
N ASP A 110 -16.50 13.29 7.44
CA ASP A 110 -15.86 14.15 6.45
C ASP A 110 -14.95 15.21 7.09
N MET A 111 -15.34 15.72 8.27
CA MET A 111 -14.51 16.66 9.04
C MET A 111 -13.21 15.98 9.51
N GLN A 112 -13.30 14.77 10.07
CA GLN A 112 -12.12 14.01 10.50
C GLN A 112 -11.19 13.68 9.32
N LYS A 113 -11.74 13.31 8.16
CA LYS A 113 -10.95 13.08 6.93
C LYS A 113 -10.22 14.35 6.49
N ALA A 114 -10.90 15.50 6.50
CA ALA A 114 -10.30 16.78 6.12
C ALA A 114 -9.17 17.19 7.07
N VAL A 115 -9.40 17.07 8.38
CA VAL A 115 -8.38 17.40 9.41
C VAL A 115 -7.20 16.44 9.33
N LEU A 116 -7.45 15.13 9.16
CA LEU A 116 -6.40 14.12 9.02
C LEU A 116 -5.53 14.41 7.79
N LYS A 117 -6.14 14.69 6.64
CA LYS A 117 -5.43 15.08 5.41
C LYS A 117 -4.51 16.29 5.63
N GLN A 118 -5.04 17.36 6.25
CA GLN A 118 -4.23 18.55 6.54
C GLN A 118 -3.07 18.24 7.48
N THR A 119 -3.31 17.39 8.50
CA THR A 119 -2.27 17.00 9.46
C THR A 119 -1.18 16.15 8.81
N VAL A 120 -1.54 15.26 7.89
CA VAL A 120 -0.56 14.47 7.12
C VAL A 120 0.31 15.38 6.23
N ILE A 121 -0.29 16.36 5.56
CA ILE A 121 0.48 17.33 4.74
C ILE A 121 1.46 18.12 5.62
N GLU A 122 0.99 18.59 6.78
CA GLU A 122 1.85 19.30 7.74
C GLU A 122 2.99 18.41 8.24
N LEU A 123 2.72 17.13 8.52
CA LEU A 123 3.74 16.17 8.93
C LEU A 123 4.81 16.01 7.86
N TYR A 124 4.45 15.85 6.59
CA TYR A 124 5.44 15.79 5.51
C TYR A 124 6.29 17.05 5.45
N ASN A 125 5.68 18.23 5.59
CA ASN A 125 6.42 19.49 5.60
C ASN A 125 7.41 19.56 6.76
N GLN A 126 7.09 19.02 7.95
CA GLN A 126 8.03 18.94 9.07
C GLN A 126 9.22 18.02 8.79
N PHE A 127 9.03 17.01 7.95
CA PHE A 127 10.09 16.12 7.46
C PHE A 127 10.83 16.68 6.22
N GLY A 128 10.54 17.92 5.80
CA GLY A 128 11.16 18.56 4.64
C GLY A 128 10.66 18.03 3.31
N ILE A 129 9.52 17.35 3.30
CA ILE A 129 8.89 16.81 2.10
C ILE A 129 7.77 17.76 1.66
N PHE A 130 7.93 18.37 0.50
CA PHE A 130 7.01 19.34 -0.08
C PHE A 130 6.45 18.84 -1.41
N TRP A 131 5.53 19.59 -2.01
CA TRP A 131 4.85 19.21 -3.26
C TRP A 131 5.80 18.99 -4.45
N ASP A 132 6.94 19.66 -4.46
CA ASP A 132 7.98 19.63 -5.49
C ASP A 132 9.19 18.77 -5.14
N THR A 133 9.16 18.08 -4.00
CA THR A 133 10.28 17.22 -3.58
C THR A 133 10.40 16.02 -4.51
N ASP A 134 11.62 15.77 -5.01
CA ASP A 134 11.92 14.55 -5.77
C ASP A 134 12.03 13.33 -4.84
N ILE A 135 10.95 12.58 -4.77
CA ILE A 135 10.78 11.43 -3.88
C ILE A 135 11.79 10.31 -4.16
N ARG A 136 12.31 10.22 -5.39
CA ARG A 136 13.27 9.17 -5.79
C ARG A 136 14.64 9.31 -5.13
N GLN A 137 14.95 10.49 -4.62
CA GLN A 137 16.20 10.74 -3.87
C GLN A 137 16.07 10.38 -2.39
N LEU A 138 14.86 10.13 -1.90
CA LEU A 138 14.59 9.81 -0.51
C LEU A 138 14.70 8.31 -0.26
N LYS A 139 15.14 7.98 0.96
CA LYS A 139 15.18 6.59 1.46
C LYS A 139 13.96 6.32 2.33
N ALA A 140 13.64 5.05 2.58
CA ALA A 140 12.54 4.67 3.46
C ALA A 140 12.62 5.34 4.86
N ALA A 141 13.84 5.61 5.35
CA ALA A 141 14.07 6.26 6.64
C ALA A 141 13.78 7.78 6.66
N ASP A 142 13.65 8.41 5.50
CA ASP A 142 13.40 9.86 5.40
C ASP A 142 11.91 10.18 5.51
N PHE A 143 11.04 9.17 5.45
CA PHE A 143 9.60 9.34 5.55
C PHE A 143 9.12 9.22 7.01
N PRO A 144 8.07 10.00 7.41
CA PRO A 144 7.43 9.83 8.69
C PRO A 144 6.81 8.44 8.84
N ILE A 145 6.57 8.04 10.10
CA ILE A 145 5.90 6.80 10.45
C ILE A 145 4.57 7.07 11.17
N MET A 146 3.76 6.06 11.40
CA MET A 146 2.44 6.22 12.02
C MET A 146 2.53 6.83 13.43
N GLU A 147 3.60 6.56 14.18
CA GLU A 147 3.82 7.16 15.51
C GLU A 147 4.08 8.67 15.41
N ASP A 148 4.77 9.15 14.37
CA ASP A 148 4.99 10.59 14.15
C ASP A 148 3.66 11.30 13.88
N LEU A 149 2.81 10.70 13.03
CA LEU A 149 1.46 11.21 12.75
C LEU A 149 0.62 11.28 14.02
N HIS A 150 0.60 10.20 14.78
CA HIS A 150 -0.16 10.12 16.02
C HIS A 150 0.31 11.18 17.02
N SER A 151 1.62 11.33 17.21
CA SER A 151 2.22 12.31 18.13
C SER A 151 1.90 13.76 17.72
N LEU A 152 1.90 14.04 16.42
CA LEU A 152 1.47 15.36 15.92
C LEU A 152 0.00 15.63 16.22
N ILE A 153 -0.87 14.62 16.05
CA ILE A 153 -2.30 14.72 16.37
C ILE A 153 -2.51 14.92 17.88
N GLU A 154 -1.78 14.20 18.75
CA GLU A 154 -1.82 14.39 20.21
C GLU A 154 -1.42 15.82 20.58
N THR A 155 -0.32 16.34 20.03
CA THR A 155 0.12 17.73 20.25
C THR A 155 -0.95 18.74 19.84
N LYS A 156 -1.63 18.51 18.72
CA LYS A 156 -2.74 19.37 18.26
C LYS A 156 -3.97 19.27 19.16
N ALA A 157 -4.25 18.10 19.71
CA ALA A 157 -5.36 17.91 20.66
C ALA A 157 -5.11 18.68 21.97
N GLU A 158 -3.87 18.65 22.48
CA GLU A 158 -3.47 19.41 23.66
C GLU A 158 -3.54 20.95 23.44
N ALA A 159 -3.13 21.40 22.25
CA ALA A 159 -3.19 22.81 21.86
C ALA A 159 -4.61 23.32 21.61
N ASN A 160 -5.56 22.43 21.33
CA ASN A 160 -6.96 22.77 20.99
C ASN A 160 -7.95 21.93 21.81
N PRO A 161 -8.01 22.08 23.13
CA PRO A 161 -8.83 21.23 24.01
C PRO A 161 -10.31 21.30 23.74
N ASP A 162 -10.79 22.41 23.19
CA ASP A 162 -12.20 22.63 22.82
C ASP A 162 -12.60 21.99 21.49
N ASN A 163 -11.62 21.52 20.69
CA ASN A 163 -11.88 20.85 19.43
C ASN A 163 -11.74 19.33 19.60
N PRO A 164 -12.85 18.58 19.65
CA PRO A 164 -12.81 17.14 19.89
C PRO A 164 -12.18 16.34 18.73
N VAL A 165 -12.12 16.89 17.52
CA VAL A 165 -11.71 16.16 16.31
C VAL A 165 -10.30 15.59 16.45
N PHE A 166 -9.36 16.34 17.00
CA PHE A 166 -7.97 15.84 17.17
C PHE A 166 -7.91 14.73 18.22
N ARG A 167 -8.63 14.85 19.32
CA ARG A 167 -8.69 13.82 20.36
C ARG A 167 -9.33 12.53 19.81
N ASP A 168 -10.40 12.64 19.05
CA ASP A 168 -11.05 11.51 18.41
C ASP A 168 -10.10 10.82 17.43
N LEU A 169 -9.39 11.59 16.58
CA LEU A 169 -8.39 11.07 15.64
C LEU A 169 -7.22 10.38 16.37
N ALA A 170 -6.73 10.93 17.47
CA ALA A 170 -5.69 10.30 18.28
C ALA A 170 -6.15 8.93 18.80
N MET A 171 -7.38 8.83 19.30
CA MET A 171 -7.96 7.56 19.76
C MET A 171 -8.14 6.56 18.61
N LEU A 172 -8.63 6.98 17.46
CA LEU A 172 -8.87 6.12 16.30
C LEU A 172 -7.60 5.59 15.66
N LEU A 173 -6.50 6.36 15.68
CA LEU A 173 -5.23 5.98 15.08
C LEU A 173 -4.27 5.31 16.08
N TYR A 174 -4.64 5.21 17.35
CA TYR A 174 -3.79 4.63 18.39
C TYR A 174 -3.31 3.22 18.04
N ASP A 175 -4.21 2.35 17.57
CA ASP A 175 -3.86 0.96 17.26
C ASP A 175 -2.87 0.85 16.10
N ALA A 176 -2.97 1.70 15.08
CA ALA A 176 -2.03 1.73 13.97
C ALA A 176 -0.65 2.29 14.38
N ALA A 177 -0.59 3.18 15.37
CA ALA A 177 0.64 3.84 15.80
C ALA A 177 1.33 3.12 16.98
N LYS A 178 0.58 2.75 18.01
CA LYS A 178 1.13 2.27 19.29
C LYS A 178 0.46 0.97 19.79
N GLY A 179 -0.70 0.60 19.21
CA GLY A 179 -1.50 -0.53 19.66
C GLY A 179 -1.28 -1.79 18.84
N SER A 180 -2.37 -2.57 18.70
CA SER A 180 -2.35 -3.93 18.14
C SER A 180 -1.93 -4.01 16.67
N ASP A 181 -2.15 -2.95 15.88
CA ASP A 181 -1.90 -2.94 14.44
C ASP A 181 -0.55 -2.29 14.08
N SER A 182 0.16 -1.74 15.08
CA SER A 182 1.42 -1.02 14.88
C SER A 182 2.50 -1.88 14.20
N PHE A 183 2.50 -3.19 14.42
CA PHE A 183 3.45 -4.11 13.77
C PHE A 183 3.32 -4.15 12.24
N LEU A 184 2.16 -3.77 11.71
CA LEU A 184 1.91 -3.71 10.26
C LEU A 184 2.52 -2.46 9.62
N TRP A 185 2.33 -1.30 10.25
CA TRP A 185 2.51 0.00 9.59
C TRP A 185 3.41 0.98 10.33
N ASN A 186 3.61 0.81 11.65
CA ASN A 186 4.44 1.73 12.42
C ASN A 186 5.92 1.37 12.29
N GLY A 187 6.67 2.19 11.57
CA GLY A 187 8.08 2.05 11.26
C GLY A 187 8.36 2.06 9.77
N HIS A 188 9.63 2.20 9.40
CA HIS A 188 10.03 2.25 7.99
C HIS A 188 9.76 0.91 7.29
N SER A 189 9.47 0.99 5.99
CA SER A 189 9.22 -0.21 5.17
C SER A 189 10.43 -1.12 5.14
N THR A 190 10.15 -2.42 5.25
CA THR A 190 11.15 -3.50 5.21
C THR A 190 10.87 -4.50 4.10
N LEU A 191 9.85 -4.23 3.26
CA LEU A 191 9.56 -5.03 2.08
C LEU A 191 10.60 -4.72 1.00
N GLU A 192 11.47 -5.68 0.72
CA GLU A 192 12.46 -5.63 -0.36
C GLU A 192 12.28 -6.85 -1.26
N ALA A 193 12.35 -6.66 -2.56
CA ALA A 193 12.12 -7.72 -3.53
C ALA A 193 13.08 -7.62 -4.71
N ASP A 194 14.20 -8.31 -4.59
CA ASP A 194 15.24 -8.34 -5.63
C ASP A 194 15.09 -9.53 -6.61
N SER A 195 14.06 -10.37 -6.43
CA SER A 195 13.86 -11.55 -7.24
C SER A 195 12.83 -11.35 -8.34
N HIS A 196 12.93 -12.19 -9.37
CA HIS A 196 11.99 -12.21 -10.50
C HIS A 196 10.63 -12.84 -10.15
N PHE A 197 10.54 -13.52 -9.01
CA PHE A 197 9.30 -14.03 -8.44
C PHE A 197 9.17 -13.54 -6.98
N VAL A 198 8.16 -12.73 -6.70
CA VAL A 198 7.89 -12.19 -5.37
C VAL A 198 6.52 -12.64 -4.92
N CYS A 199 6.46 -13.28 -3.77
CA CYS A 199 5.22 -13.70 -3.12
C CYS A 199 5.06 -12.95 -1.80
N LEU A 200 4.03 -12.12 -1.70
CA LEU A 200 3.63 -11.35 -0.52
C LEU A 200 2.57 -12.14 0.24
N ASP A 201 2.99 -12.90 1.22
CA ASP A 201 2.12 -13.76 2.04
C ASP A 201 1.48 -12.91 3.15
N THR A 202 0.15 -12.92 3.21
CA THR A 202 -0.64 -12.25 4.25
C THR A 202 -1.45 -13.22 5.12
N HIS A 203 -1.14 -14.51 5.07
CA HIS A 203 -1.84 -15.56 5.81
C HIS A 203 -1.92 -15.30 7.34
N SER A 204 -0.87 -14.67 7.90
CA SER A 204 -0.85 -14.27 9.31
C SER A 204 -1.99 -13.30 9.69
N LEU A 205 -2.63 -12.65 8.72
CA LEU A 205 -3.77 -11.74 8.93
C LEU A 205 -5.14 -12.40 8.77
N GLN A 206 -5.22 -13.72 8.55
CA GLN A 206 -6.52 -14.41 8.36
C GLN A 206 -7.54 -14.14 9.47
N ASN A 207 -7.07 -14.05 10.71
CA ASN A 207 -7.92 -13.79 11.88
C ASN A 207 -8.05 -12.29 12.23
N ALA A 208 -7.43 -11.39 11.45
CA ALA A 208 -7.59 -9.95 11.63
C ALA A 208 -8.97 -9.49 11.17
N ALA A 209 -9.40 -8.32 11.66
CA ALA A 209 -10.64 -7.71 11.21
C ALA A 209 -10.58 -7.36 9.71
N ASP A 210 -11.73 -7.34 9.05
CA ASP A 210 -11.79 -7.15 7.59
C ASP A 210 -11.22 -5.82 7.12
N ASN A 211 -11.42 -4.74 7.89
CA ASN A 211 -10.84 -3.43 7.62
C ASN A 211 -9.30 -3.48 7.62
N ILE A 212 -8.67 -4.23 8.54
CA ILE A 212 -7.22 -4.40 8.61
C ILE A 212 -6.73 -5.17 7.38
N LYS A 213 -7.37 -6.30 7.06
CA LYS A 213 -7.03 -7.12 5.88
C LYS A 213 -7.10 -6.30 4.60
N ARG A 214 -8.21 -5.57 4.38
CA ARG A 214 -8.43 -4.72 3.20
C ARG A 214 -7.40 -3.60 3.11
N THR A 215 -7.10 -2.95 4.22
CA THR A 215 -6.11 -1.88 4.28
C THR A 215 -4.71 -2.40 3.90
N GLN A 216 -4.29 -3.51 4.51
CA GLN A 216 -2.99 -4.09 4.19
C GLN A 216 -2.93 -4.59 2.75
N TYR A 217 -3.98 -5.24 2.28
CA TYR A 217 -4.06 -5.72 0.91
C TYR A 217 -3.95 -4.58 -0.11
N PHE A 218 -4.66 -3.48 0.13
CA PHE A 218 -4.58 -2.28 -0.71
C PHE A 218 -3.19 -1.62 -0.66
N ASN A 219 -2.57 -1.54 0.53
CA ASN A 219 -1.21 -1.04 0.70
C ASN A 219 -0.19 -1.89 -0.07
N LEU A 220 -0.31 -3.23 -0.04
CA LEU A 220 0.55 -4.13 -0.82
C LEU A 220 0.31 -3.99 -2.33
N LEU A 221 -0.92 -3.74 -2.74
CA LEU A 221 -1.24 -3.46 -4.14
C LEU A 221 -0.52 -2.19 -4.63
N THR A 222 -0.50 -1.12 -3.83
CA THR A 222 0.24 0.10 -4.18
C THR A 222 1.74 -0.14 -4.28
N TRP A 223 2.29 -1.02 -3.40
CA TRP A 223 3.68 -1.44 -3.49
C TRP A 223 3.95 -2.24 -4.78
N CYS A 224 3.08 -3.18 -5.14
CA CYS A 224 3.19 -3.91 -6.41
C CYS A 224 3.14 -2.96 -7.60
N TRP A 225 2.28 -1.96 -7.56
CA TRP A 225 2.17 -0.94 -8.60
C TRP A 225 3.49 -0.16 -8.77
N GLU A 226 4.12 0.24 -7.66
CA GLU A 226 5.45 0.87 -7.68
C GLU A 226 6.48 -0.05 -8.37
N GLN A 227 6.52 -1.35 -8.00
CA GLN A 227 7.44 -2.31 -8.62
C GLN A 227 7.21 -2.48 -10.13
N MET A 228 5.95 -2.43 -10.58
CA MET A 228 5.59 -2.49 -11.99
C MET A 228 5.99 -1.23 -12.75
N SER A 229 5.95 -0.09 -12.08
CA SER A 229 6.17 1.24 -12.68
C SER A 229 7.66 1.60 -12.77
N ASN A 230 8.51 1.01 -11.92
CA ASN A 230 9.94 1.32 -11.86
C ASN A 230 10.72 0.86 -13.10
N ASN A 231 10.23 -0.15 -13.84
CA ASN A 231 10.85 -0.65 -15.05
C ASN A 231 9.80 -1.03 -16.10
N ARG A 232 9.41 -0.11 -16.94
CA ARG A 232 8.40 -0.32 -17.99
C ARG A 232 8.84 -1.29 -19.10
N GLY A 233 10.12 -1.52 -19.26
CA GLY A 233 10.67 -2.52 -20.20
C GLY A 233 10.48 -3.96 -19.71
N GLU A 234 10.21 -4.17 -18.43
CA GLU A 234 10.02 -5.48 -17.83
C GLU A 234 8.54 -5.92 -17.93
N ARG A 235 8.32 -7.12 -18.42
CA ARG A 235 6.97 -7.71 -18.38
C ARG A 235 6.69 -8.18 -16.96
N VAL A 236 5.59 -7.72 -16.37
CA VAL A 236 5.18 -8.09 -15.02
C VAL A 236 3.78 -8.72 -15.04
N LEU A 237 3.63 -9.82 -14.34
CA LEU A 237 2.34 -10.43 -14.03
C LEU A 237 2.03 -10.23 -12.55
N LEU A 238 1.05 -9.41 -12.25
CA LEU A 238 0.50 -9.28 -10.90
C LEU A 238 -0.63 -10.30 -10.71
N VAL A 239 -0.49 -11.11 -9.66
CA VAL A 239 -1.51 -12.09 -9.23
C VAL A 239 -2.04 -11.65 -7.87
N CYS A 240 -3.33 -11.39 -7.83
CA CYS A 240 -4.05 -11.05 -6.62
C CYS A 240 -4.99 -12.21 -6.30
N ASP A 241 -4.58 -13.07 -5.39
CA ASP A 241 -5.48 -14.12 -4.90
C ASP A 241 -6.49 -13.51 -3.93
N GLU A 242 -7.68 -14.11 -3.84
CA GLU A 242 -8.78 -13.58 -3.03
C GLU A 242 -9.07 -12.08 -3.29
N ALA A 243 -9.08 -11.69 -4.59
CA ALA A 243 -9.20 -10.29 -5.02
C ALA A 243 -10.45 -9.56 -4.47
N TYR A 244 -11.47 -10.29 -4.00
CA TYR A 244 -12.63 -9.69 -3.34
C TYR A 244 -12.26 -8.93 -2.05
N LEU A 245 -11.14 -9.25 -1.41
CA LEU A 245 -10.63 -8.52 -0.25
C LEU A 245 -10.28 -7.05 -0.59
N MET A 246 -9.99 -6.77 -1.86
CA MET A 246 -9.72 -5.40 -2.32
C MET A 246 -10.98 -4.58 -2.56
N ILE A 247 -12.14 -5.22 -2.67
CA ILE A 247 -13.39 -4.58 -3.08
C ILE A 247 -14.20 -4.29 -1.84
N ASP A 248 -14.28 -3.02 -1.46
CA ASP A 248 -15.21 -2.57 -0.44
C ASP A 248 -16.32 -1.73 -1.09
N PRO A 249 -17.60 -2.17 -1.00
CA PRO A 249 -18.72 -1.38 -1.53
C PRO A 249 -18.85 0.01 -0.89
N GLN A 250 -18.32 0.19 0.33
CA GLN A 250 -18.34 1.47 1.05
C GLN A 250 -17.20 2.41 0.62
N VAL A 251 -16.18 1.87 -0.07
CA VAL A 251 -15.01 2.62 -0.56
C VAL A 251 -14.83 2.35 -2.07
N PRO A 252 -15.75 2.87 -2.92
CA PRO A 252 -15.73 2.60 -4.37
C PRO A 252 -14.43 3.07 -5.06
N GLN A 253 -13.68 3.97 -4.43
CA GLN A 253 -12.38 4.45 -4.92
C GLN A 253 -11.33 3.33 -4.96
N SER A 254 -11.41 2.33 -4.07
CA SER A 254 -10.51 1.16 -4.10
C SER A 254 -10.69 0.34 -5.38
N LEU A 255 -11.93 0.21 -5.87
CA LEU A 255 -12.22 -0.45 -7.14
C LEU A 255 -11.79 0.41 -8.34
N ALA A 256 -11.95 1.74 -8.26
CA ALA A 256 -11.51 2.65 -9.32
C ALA A 256 -9.98 2.59 -9.51
N PHE A 257 -9.21 2.44 -8.42
CA PHE A 257 -7.76 2.26 -8.47
C PHE A 257 -7.34 1.00 -9.27
N LEU A 258 -8.11 -0.09 -9.20
CA LEU A 258 -7.84 -1.33 -9.95
C LEU A 258 -8.17 -1.22 -11.45
N ARG A 259 -8.93 -0.21 -11.86
CA ARG A 259 -9.38 -0.05 -13.26
C ARG A 259 -8.46 0.82 -14.10
N ASN A 260 -7.63 1.64 -13.47
CA ASN A 260 -6.67 2.55 -14.12
C ASN A 260 -5.29 1.92 -14.16
#